data_cacf422300efa67dfe44d7283bf71c93
#
_entry.id   cacf422300efa67dfe44d7283bf71c93
#
_cell.length_a   1.000
_cell.length_b   1.000
_cell.length_c   1.000
_cell.angle_alpha   90.00
_cell.angle_beta   90.00
_cell.angle_gamma   90.00
#
_symmetry.space_group_name_H-M   'P 1'
#
loop_
_entity.id
_entity.type
_entity.pdbx_description
1 polymer ?
#
loop_
_entity_poly.entity_id
_entity_poly.type
_entity_poly.pdbx_seq_one_letter_code
_entity_poly.pdbx_strand_id
1 'polypeptide(L)'
;KKEPKSDFEKRATKEVFSVENGLVNMINALVREIEEDNLLFNCRNVQVDNQKSPFSVTFSKNNEEYELKAENVISTVGGHALKDIFPKLDSKKLAQITDLNYAKVVQVAMGFKEWTGIELKAFGGLVPKKENRDVLGILFMSSIFKNRAPEGGALISVFMGGMRDPEMTGKSDSGIIEIAKREVKDMLNPVNNDPDLLKVMRYQYAIPQYEASSKQRIEAIAELESTHKGLFLAGNIRDGIGMADRIKQGKQTADKLIHQ
;
A
#
# COMPACT_ATOMS: atom_id res chain seq x y z
N LYS A 1 16.00 24.69 -5.97
CA LYS A 1 15.09 25.59 -5.20
C LYS A 1 13.76 24.89 -5.12
N LYS A 2 13.19 24.72 -3.91
CA LYS A 2 11.81 24.24 -3.76
C LYS A 2 10.88 25.28 -4.37
N GLU A 3 9.96 24.85 -5.21
CA GLU A 3 8.89 25.70 -5.72
C GLU A 3 8.07 26.28 -4.55
N PRO A 4 7.60 27.52 -4.67
CA PRO A 4 6.75 28.12 -3.63
C PRO A 4 5.45 27.28 -3.49
N LYS A 5 5.08 26.99 -2.26
CA LYS A 5 3.84 26.25 -1.96
C LYS A 5 2.62 27.05 -2.45
N SER A 6 1.68 26.37 -3.08
CA SER A 6 0.36 26.90 -3.39
C SER A 6 -0.40 27.27 -2.10
N ASP A 7 -1.43 28.10 -2.19
CA ASP A 7 -2.25 28.46 -1.03
C ASP A 7 -2.96 27.25 -0.42
N PHE A 8 -3.28 26.26 -1.24
CA PHE A 8 -3.80 24.98 -0.77
C PHE A 8 -2.74 24.20 0.03
N GLU A 9 -1.51 24.11 -0.46
CA GLU A 9 -0.41 23.42 0.23
C GLU A 9 0.00 24.11 1.54
N LYS A 10 -0.23 25.44 1.66
CA LYS A 10 -0.01 26.19 2.91
C LYS A 10 -1.00 25.82 4.01
N ARG A 11 -2.18 25.29 3.66
CA ARG A 11 -3.20 24.82 4.62
C ARG A 11 -2.90 23.44 5.19
N ALA A 12 -1.97 22.69 4.59
CA ALA A 12 -1.61 21.36 5.07
C ALA A 12 -0.97 21.44 6.45
N THR A 13 -1.56 20.76 7.42
CA THR A 13 -1.00 20.60 8.76
C THR A 13 -0.08 19.37 8.80
N LYS A 14 0.69 19.21 9.89
CA LYS A 14 1.48 18.00 10.16
C LYS A 14 0.73 16.98 11.01
N GLU A 15 -0.56 17.18 11.19
CA GLU A 15 -1.38 16.29 11.99
C GLU A 15 -1.56 14.93 11.32
N VAL A 16 -1.50 13.89 12.13
CA VAL A 16 -1.85 12.54 11.71
C VAL A 16 -3.36 12.38 11.90
N PHE A 17 -4.04 12.03 10.84
CA PHE A 17 -5.49 11.84 10.88
C PHE A 17 -5.89 10.48 10.32
N SER A 18 -7.08 10.05 10.65
CA SER A 18 -7.74 8.88 10.09
C SER A 18 -9.22 9.19 9.86
N VAL A 19 -9.88 8.35 9.11
CA VAL A 19 -11.32 8.42 8.89
C VAL A 19 -12.04 7.70 10.04
N GLU A 20 -13.18 8.22 10.47
CA GLU A 20 -14.03 7.57 11.46
C GLU A 20 -14.36 6.14 11.02
N ASN A 21 -14.28 5.21 11.95
CA ASN A 21 -14.44 3.77 11.73
C ASN A 21 -13.44 3.11 10.76
N GLY A 22 -12.40 3.82 10.33
CA GLY A 22 -11.28 3.27 9.56
C GLY A 22 -11.16 3.78 8.13
N LEU A 23 -9.96 3.61 7.57
CA LEU A 23 -9.62 4.09 6.22
C LEU A 23 -10.49 3.47 5.12
N VAL A 24 -11.08 2.30 5.35
CA VAL A 24 -12.01 1.68 4.39
C VAL A 24 -13.20 2.59 4.07
N ASN A 25 -13.65 3.42 5.01
CA ASN A 25 -14.75 4.35 4.78
C ASN A 25 -14.41 5.45 3.77
N MET A 26 -13.15 5.84 3.67
CA MET A 26 -12.69 6.74 2.60
C MET A 26 -12.81 6.05 1.23
N ILE A 27 -12.40 4.80 1.13
CA ILE A 27 -12.52 4.03 -0.11
C ILE A 27 -13.99 3.84 -0.49
N ASN A 28 -14.84 3.48 0.48
CA ASN A 28 -16.28 3.34 0.26
C ASN A 28 -16.94 4.65 -0.20
N ALA A 29 -16.46 5.79 0.31
CA ALA A 29 -16.94 7.09 -0.15
C ALA A 29 -16.55 7.35 -1.61
N LEU A 30 -15.29 7.06 -1.99
CA LEU A 30 -14.84 7.16 -3.39
C LEU A 30 -15.63 6.23 -4.32
N VAL A 31 -15.92 5.00 -3.90
CA VAL A 31 -16.73 4.05 -4.67
C VAL A 31 -18.13 4.62 -4.93
N ARG A 32 -18.78 5.22 -3.92
CA ARG A 32 -20.10 5.86 -4.10
C ARG A 32 -20.07 7.03 -5.06
N GLU A 33 -19.02 7.87 -5.03
CA GLU A 33 -18.87 9.03 -5.92
C GLU A 33 -18.59 8.62 -7.38
N ILE A 34 -17.91 7.48 -7.59
CA ILE A 34 -17.60 6.96 -8.93
C ILE A 34 -18.85 6.33 -9.57
N GLU A 35 -19.87 5.98 -8.78
CA GLU A 35 -21.01 5.14 -9.14
C GLU A 35 -20.61 3.69 -9.41
N GLU A 36 -21.31 2.74 -8.80
CA GLU A 36 -20.91 1.34 -8.76
C GLU A 36 -20.89 0.71 -10.17
N ASP A 37 -21.76 1.17 -11.07
CA ASP A 37 -21.86 0.70 -12.47
C ASP A 37 -20.60 1.03 -13.29
N ASN A 38 -19.81 1.99 -12.87
CA ASN A 38 -18.52 2.33 -13.49
C ASN A 38 -17.35 1.51 -12.91
N LEU A 39 -17.61 0.57 -12.01
CA LEU A 39 -16.60 -0.24 -11.34
C LEU A 39 -16.76 -1.73 -11.67
N LEU A 40 -15.71 -2.33 -12.18
CA LEU A 40 -15.65 -3.76 -12.45
C LEU A 40 -14.79 -4.44 -11.38
N PHE A 41 -15.44 -5.12 -10.44
CA PHE A 41 -14.79 -5.89 -9.40
C PHE A 41 -14.57 -7.35 -9.79
N ASN A 42 -13.61 -8.01 -9.14
CA ASN A 42 -13.30 -9.43 -9.32
C ASN A 42 -12.87 -9.81 -10.75
N CYS A 43 -12.31 -8.85 -11.51
CA CYS A 43 -11.69 -9.13 -12.80
C CYS A 43 -10.35 -9.83 -12.59
N ARG A 44 -10.08 -10.86 -13.42
CA ARG A 44 -8.82 -11.63 -13.42
C ARG A 44 -8.23 -11.61 -14.83
N ASN A 45 -6.96 -12.03 -14.94
CA ASN A 45 -6.25 -12.14 -16.22
C ASN A 45 -6.35 -10.87 -17.08
N VAL A 46 -6.28 -9.70 -16.40
CA VAL A 46 -6.37 -8.42 -17.11
C VAL A 46 -5.13 -8.24 -17.97
N GLN A 47 -5.34 -8.02 -19.27
CA GLN A 47 -4.27 -7.72 -20.22
C GLN A 47 -4.63 -6.52 -21.08
N VAL A 48 -3.63 -5.73 -21.41
CA VAL A 48 -3.77 -4.56 -22.28
C VAL A 48 -2.93 -4.75 -23.54
N ASP A 49 -3.57 -4.76 -24.68
CA ASP A 49 -2.92 -4.70 -25.98
C ASP A 49 -2.61 -3.24 -26.35
N ASN A 50 -1.37 -2.86 -26.08
CA ASN A 50 -0.85 -1.50 -26.32
C ASN A 50 -0.42 -1.25 -27.78
N GLN A 51 -0.53 -2.24 -28.65
CA GLN A 51 -0.25 -2.11 -30.10
C GLN A 51 -1.51 -1.71 -30.88
N LYS A 52 -2.69 -1.67 -30.23
CA LYS A 52 -3.95 -1.23 -30.82
C LYS A 52 -4.28 0.20 -30.40
N SER A 53 -4.96 0.93 -31.27
CA SER A 53 -5.52 2.24 -30.99
C SER A 53 -6.99 2.23 -31.50
N PRO A 54 -7.98 2.36 -30.59
CA PRO A 54 -7.89 2.39 -29.11
C PRO A 54 -7.28 1.11 -28.51
N PHE A 55 -6.78 1.20 -27.28
CA PHE A 55 -6.29 0.05 -26.53
C PHE A 55 -7.35 -1.04 -26.42
N SER A 56 -6.94 -2.30 -26.53
CA SER A 56 -7.81 -3.43 -26.23
C SER A 56 -7.47 -3.97 -24.84
N VAL A 57 -8.45 -3.94 -23.94
CA VAL A 57 -8.32 -4.45 -22.57
C VAL A 57 -9.15 -5.72 -22.46
N THR A 58 -8.49 -6.85 -22.24
CA THR A 58 -9.15 -8.15 -22.03
C THR A 58 -9.08 -8.55 -20.57
N PHE A 59 -10.09 -9.21 -20.06
CA PHE A 59 -10.13 -9.74 -18.69
C PHE A 59 -11.18 -10.82 -18.57
N SER A 60 -11.04 -11.68 -17.53
CA SER A 60 -12.08 -12.65 -17.17
C SER A 60 -12.84 -12.23 -15.92
N LYS A 61 -14.15 -12.40 -15.92
CA LYS A 61 -15.05 -12.18 -14.77
C LYS A 61 -16.12 -13.26 -14.78
N ASN A 62 -16.34 -13.92 -13.65
CA ASN A 62 -17.31 -15.03 -13.52
C ASN A 62 -17.09 -16.17 -14.53
N ASN A 63 -15.83 -16.48 -14.86
CA ASN A 63 -15.41 -17.46 -15.87
C ASN A 63 -15.80 -17.12 -17.34
N GLU A 64 -16.18 -15.90 -17.60
CA GLU A 64 -16.42 -15.38 -18.96
C GLU A 64 -15.32 -14.39 -19.32
N GLU A 65 -14.96 -14.34 -20.61
CA GLU A 65 -13.97 -13.42 -21.16
C GLU A 65 -14.65 -12.17 -21.71
N TYR A 66 -14.04 -11.03 -21.43
CA TYR A 66 -14.51 -9.72 -21.85
C TYR A 66 -13.41 -8.96 -22.57
N GLU A 67 -13.81 -8.11 -23.51
CA GLU A 67 -12.92 -7.15 -24.17
C GLU A 67 -13.56 -5.76 -24.13
N LEU A 68 -12.77 -4.77 -23.69
CA LEU A 68 -13.12 -3.36 -23.74
C LEU A 68 -12.16 -2.61 -24.65
N LYS A 69 -12.64 -1.54 -25.28
CA LYS A 69 -11.81 -0.57 -26.00
C LYS A 69 -11.69 0.70 -25.18
N ALA A 70 -10.49 1.23 -25.07
CA ALA A 70 -10.22 2.42 -24.28
C ALA A 70 -9.21 3.33 -25.00
N GLU A 71 -9.52 4.61 -25.12
CA GLU A 71 -8.61 5.63 -25.65
C GLU A 71 -7.44 5.86 -24.67
N ASN A 72 -7.71 5.77 -23.38
CA ASN A 72 -6.72 5.96 -22.33
C ASN A 72 -6.74 4.79 -21.34
N VAL A 73 -5.56 4.37 -20.91
CA VAL A 73 -5.36 3.34 -19.87
C VAL A 73 -4.44 3.88 -18.79
N ILE A 74 -4.94 3.91 -17.56
CA ILE A 74 -4.15 4.25 -16.38
C ILE A 74 -3.91 2.98 -15.57
N SER A 75 -2.68 2.53 -15.48
CA SER A 75 -2.30 1.43 -14.61
C SER A 75 -1.80 1.94 -13.27
N THR A 76 -2.41 1.46 -12.17
CA THR A 76 -2.00 1.79 -10.80
C THR A 76 -1.49 0.57 -10.04
N VAL A 77 -1.27 -0.54 -10.73
CA VAL A 77 -0.76 -1.78 -10.13
C VAL A 77 0.70 -1.65 -9.71
N GLY A 78 1.13 -2.52 -8.80
CA GLY A 78 2.56 -2.61 -8.43
C GLY A 78 3.43 -3.08 -9.59
N GLY A 79 4.71 -2.72 -9.58
CA GLY A 79 5.66 -3.07 -10.65
C GLY A 79 5.68 -4.55 -10.98
N HIS A 80 5.55 -5.41 -9.98
CA HIS A 80 5.54 -6.87 -10.12
C HIS A 80 4.43 -7.42 -11.04
N ALA A 81 3.31 -6.70 -11.19
CA ALA A 81 2.16 -7.13 -11.99
C ALA A 81 2.16 -6.57 -13.44
N LEU A 82 3.00 -5.59 -13.73
CA LEU A 82 2.96 -4.89 -15.03
C LEU A 82 3.28 -5.80 -16.21
N LYS A 83 4.16 -6.79 -16.03
CA LYS A 83 4.52 -7.71 -17.11
C LYS A 83 3.33 -8.57 -17.57
N ASP A 84 2.49 -8.97 -16.64
CA ASP A 84 1.30 -9.77 -16.94
C ASP A 84 0.19 -8.95 -17.59
N ILE A 85 0.07 -7.67 -17.16
CA ILE A 85 -0.93 -6.74 -17.69
C ILE A 85 -0.54 -6.20 -19.07
N PHE A 86 0.74 -5.95 -19.32
CA PHE A 86 1.24 -5.39 -20.58
C PHE A 86 2.25 -6.33 -21.26
N PRO A 87 1.83 -7.50 -21.73
CA PRO A 87 2.75 -8.50 -22.27
C PRO A 87 3.46 -8.08 -23.57
N LYS A 88 2.96 -7.03 -24.25
CA LYS A 88 3.50 -6.52 -25.51
C LYS A 88 4.31 -5.23 -25.37
N LEU A 89 4.48 -4.69 -24.17
CA LEU A 89 5.41 -3.58 -23.94
C LEU A 89 6.87 -4.01 -24.14
N ASP A 90 7.73 -3.04 -24.46
CA ASP A 90 9.18 -3.28 -24.55
C ASP A 90 9.69 -3.94 -23.26
N SER A 91 10.16 -5.18 -23.39
CA SER A 91 10.54 -6.02 -22.26
C SER A 91 11.74 -5.48 -21.50
N LYS A 92 12.67 -4.77 -22.17
CA LYS A 92 13.87 -4.19 -21.54
C LYS A 92 13.49 -2.98 -20.67
N LYS A 93 12.61 -2.13 -21.18
CA LYS A 93 12.10 -0.97 -20.43
C LYS A 93 11.21 -1.42 -19.29
N LEU A 94 10.34 -2.40 -19.54
CA LEU A 94 9.47 -2.96 -18.55
C LEU A 94 10.27 -3.61 -17.40
N ALA A 95 11.37 -4.30 -17.69
CA ALA A 95 12.25 -4.87 -16.67
C ALA A 95 12.78 -3.81 -15.69
N GLN A 96 13.12 -2.60 -16.15
CA GLN A 96 13.58 -1.51 -15.29
C GLN A 96 12.50 -1.04 -14.29
N ILE A 97 11.23 -1.36 -14.56
CA ILE A 97 10.11 -1.05 -13.67
C ILE A 97 9.76 -2.26 -12.79
N THR A 98 9.76 -3.46 -13.37
CA THR A 98 9.37 -4.69 -12.66
C THR A 98 10.44 -5.21 -11.71
N ASP A 99 11.72 -4.84 -11.92
CA ASP A 99 12.82 -5.17 -11.00
C ASP A 99 12.80 -4.36 -9.69
N LEU A 100 11.76 -3.55 -9.51
CA LEU A 100 11.54 -2.83 -8.25
C LEU A 100 11.34 -3.80 -7.09
N ASN A 101 12.26 -3.77 -6.14
CA ASN A 101 12.18 -4.57 -4.93
C ASN A 101 11.05 -4.08 -4.02
N TYR A 102 10.35 -5.02 -3.40
CA TYR A 102 9.33 -4.73 -2.39
C TYR A 102 9.71 -5.38 -1.06
N ALA A 103 9.68 -4.60 0.01
CA ALA A 103 9.75 -5.16 1.35
C ALA A 103 8.52 -6.02 1.61
N LYS A 104 8.73 -7.23 2.13
CA LYS A 104 7.66 -8.13 2.57
C LYS A 104 7.37 -7.86 4.04
N VAL A 105 6.12 -7.64 4.41
CA VAL A 105 5.76 -7.27 5.78
C VAL A 105 4.67 -8.19 6.31
N VAL A 106 4.82 -8.59 7.55
CA VAL A 106 3.75 -9.18 8.36
C VAL A 106 3.30 -8.13 9.37
N GLN A 107 2.00 -7.96 9.47
CA GLN A 107 1.37 -7.16 10.51
C GLN A 107 0.49 -8.07 11.38
N VAL A 108 0.65 -7.98 12.71
CA VAL A 108 -0.25 -8.62 13.65
C VAL A 108 -1.02 -7.53 14.39
N ALA A 109 -2.33 -7.50 14.22
CA ALA A 109 -3.21 -6.70 15.05
C ALA A 109 -3.53 -7.49 16.33
N MET A 110 -3.24 -6.88 17.47
CA MET A 110 -3.51 -7.44 18.80
C MET A 110 -4.42 -6.48 19.57
N GLY A 111 -5.61 -6.96 19.89
CA GLY A 111 -6.61 -6.20 20.66
C GLY A 111 -6.81 -6.79 22.05
N PHE A 112 -6.87 -5.93 23.03
CA PHE A 112 -7.09 -6.26 24.45
C PHE A 112 -8.30 -5.49 24.95
N LYS A 113 -9.26 -6.17 25.56
CA LYS A 113 -10.39 -5.51 26.24
C LYS A 113 -9.93 -4.73 27.46
N GLU A 114 -8.90 -5.23 28.14
CA GLU A 114 -8.27 -4.59 29.27
C GLU A 114 -6.76 -4.58 29.02
N TRP A 115 -6.15 -3.40 29.07
CA TRP A 115 -4.71 -3.25 28.90
C TRP A 115 -4.02 -3.15 30.25
N THR A 116 -3.08 -4.06 30.50
CA THR A 116 -2.38 -4.20 31.78
C THR A 116 -0.86 -3.97 31.66
N GLY A 117 -0.39 -3.50 30.49
CA GLY A 117 1.01 -3.18 30.26
C GLY A 117 1.37 -1.73 30.58
N ILE A 118 2.51 -1.28 30.06
CA ILE A 118 2.94 0.11 30.19
C ILE A 118 1.88 1.05 29.58
N GLU A 119 1.82 2.28 30.05
CA GLU A 119 0.90 3.29 29.53
C GLU A 119 1.22 3.63 28.06
N LEU A 120 0.22 3.50 27.16
CA LEU A 120 0.37 3.74 25.74
C LEU A 120 0.08 5.21 25.38
N LYS A 121 0.98 6.14 25.75
CA LYS A 121 0.83 7.60 25.48
C LYS A 121 1.66 8.08 24.29
N ALA A 122 1.86 7.25 23.29
CA ALA A 122 2.69 7.56 22.14
C ALA A 122 2.08 7.01 20.85
N PHE A 123 2.67 7.38 19.71
CA PHE A 123 2.34 6.81 18.40
C PHE A 123 2.72 5.31 18.34
N GLY A 124 3.73 4.93 19.09
CA GLY A 124 4.40 3.65 19.05
C GLY A 124 5.90 3.83 18.91
N GLY A 125 6.60 2.77 18.53
CA GLY A 125 8.05 2.79 18.36
C GLY A 125 8.52 1.91 17.21
N LEU A 126 9.55 2.40 16.50
CA LEU A 126 10.34 1.58 15.59
C LEU A 126 11.50 0.94 16.36
N VAL A 127 11.84 -0.28 15.99
CA VAL A 127 12.93 -1.04 16.60
C VAL A 127 14.17 -0.95 15.72
N PRO A 128 15.25 -0.28 16.17
CA PRO A 128 16.50 -0.22 15.44
C PRO A 128 17.11 -1.62 15.24
N LYS A 129 17.81 -1.82 14.11
CA LYS A 129 18.44 -3.12 13.79
C LYS A 129 19.39 -3.59 14.89
N LYS A 130 20.08 -2.67 15.56
CA LYS A 130 21.05 -2.97 16.64
C LYS A 130 20.42 -3.68 17.84
N GLU A 131 19.10 -3.54 18.04
CA GLU A 131 18.38 -4.19 19.16
C GLU A 131 18.17 -5.70 18.90
N ASN A 132 18.44 -6.17 17.68
CA ASN A 132 18.36 -7.58 17.27
C ASN A 132 17.03 -8.27 17.65
N ARG A 133 15.92 -7.58 17.48
CA ARG A 133 14.55 -8.09 17.72
C ARG A 133 13.88 -8.55 16.44
N ASP A 134 12.92 -9.43 16.59
CA ASP A 134 12.16 -10.01 15.46
C ASP A 134 11.07 -9.05 14.92
N VAL A 135 10.91 -7.87 15.50
CA VAL A 135 9.93 -6.86 15.09
C VAL A 135 10.59 -5.62 14.49
N LEU A 136 9.89 -5.00 13.54
CA LEU A 136 10.27 -3.70 12.96
C LEU A 136 9.79 -2.54 13.82
N GLY A 137 8.69 -2.75 14.55
CA GLY A 137 8.09 -1.76 15.42
C GLY A 137 6.70 -2.17 15.87
N ILE A 138 6.19 -1.42 16.85
CA ILE A 138 4.84 -1.58 17.39
C ILE A 138 4.17 -0.22 17.39
N LEU A 139 2.98 -0.12 16.75
CA LEU A 139 2.17 1.08 16.74
C LEU A 139 0.98 0.93 17.69
N PHE A 140 0.69 1.99 18.43
CA PHE A 140 -0.37 2.03 19.45
C PHE A 140 -1.64 2.64 18.87
N MET A 141 -2.36 1.86 18.08
CA MET A 141 -3.49 2.32 17.27
C MET A 141 -4.60 2.97 18.10
N SER A 142 -4.87 2.47 19.30
CA SER A 142 -5.88 3.04 20.21
C SER A 142 -5.42 4.34 20.89
N SER A 143 -4.12 4.60 20.96
CA SER A 143 -3.59 5.87 21.47
C SER A 143 -3.57 6.97 20.42
N ILE A 144 -3.43 6.59 19.15
CA ILE A 144 -3.39 7.54 18.03
C ILE A 144 -4.80 7.97 17.64
N PHE A 145 -5.73 7.01 17.59
CA PHE A 145 -7.08 7.23 17.07
C PHE A 145 -8.14 6.80 18.09
N LYS A 146 -9.15 7.64 18.26
CA LYS A 146 -10.30 7.34 19.12
C LYS A 146 -11.09 6.14 18.59
N ASN A 147 -11.82 5.47 19.46
CA ASN A 147 -12.74 4.37 19.12
C ASN A 147 -12.07 3.17 18.44
N ARG A 148 -10.77 2.90 18.74
CA ARG A 148 -10.03 1.73 18.23
C ARG A 148 -9.95 0.57 19.22
N ALA A 149 -10.30 0.79 20.48
CA ALA A 149 -10.42 -0.21 21.52
C ALA A 149 -11.55 0.18 22.47
N PRO A 150 -12.09 -0.76 23.28
CA PRO A 150 -12.98 -0.42 24.39
C PRO A 150 -12.27 0.49 25.41
N GLU A 151 -13.04 1.11 26.27
CA GLU A 151 -12.50 1.87 27.40
C GLU A 151 -11.64 0.96 28.29
N GLY A 152 -10.44 1.42 28.65
CA GLY A 152 -9.44 0.62 29.38
C GLY A 152 -8.72 -0.43 28.53
N GLY A 153 -9.11 -0.63 27.29
CA GLY A 153 -8.49 -1.58 26.38
C GLY A 153 -7.39 -0.97 25.51
N ALA A 154 -6.78 -1.81 24.65
CA ALA A 154 -5.77 -1.39 23.69
C ALA A 154 -5.91 -2.12 22.36
N LEU A 155 -5.57 -1.41 21.28
CA LEU A 155 -5.29 -2.00 19.97
C LEU A 155 -3.88 -1.60 19.57
N ILE A 156 -3.04 -2.60 19.34
CA ILE A 156 -1.66 -2.42 18.87
C ILE A 156 -1.45 -3.15 17.55
N SER A 157 -0.55 -2.63 16.72
CA SER A 157 -0.11 -3.26 15.48
C SER A 157 1.38 -3.57 15.57
N VAL A 158 1.73 -4.85 15.50
CA VAL A 158 3.10 -5.35 15.51
C VAL A 158 3.54 -5.60 14.09
N PHE A 159 4.65 -5.00 13.65
CA PHE A 159 5.18 -5.16 12.30
C PHE A 159 6.47 -5.97 12.32
N MET A 160 6.58 -6.95 11.42
CA MET A 160 7.70 -7.88 11.31
C MET A 160 8.12 -8.06 9.85
N GLY A 161 9.30 -8.63 9.62
CA GLY A 161 9.82 -8.90 8.29
C GLY A 161 10.58 -7.71 7.69
N GLY A 162 10.03 -7.10 6.65
CA GLY A 162 10.69 -6.04 5.88
C GLY A 162 11.89 -6.56 5.10
N MET A 163 12.83 -5.66 4.78
CA MET A 163 14.09 -6.04 4.16
C MET A 163 15.05 -6.77 5.12
N ARG A 164 14.75 -6.78 6.42
CA ARG A 164 15.59 -7.45 7.43
C ARG A 164 15.40 -8.95 7.46
N ASP A 165 14.15 -9.39 7.33
CA ASP A 165 13.74 -10.80 7.37
C ASP A 165 12.56 -11.02 6.41
N PRO A 166 12.81 -11.10 5.09
CA PRO A 166 11.76 -11.31 4.10
C PRO A 166 11.08 -12.68 4.24
N GLU A 167 11.72 -13.65 4.91
CA GLU A 167 11.19 -15.00 5.14
C GLU A 167 10.10 -15.02 6.22
N MET A 168 9.95 -13.95 7.00
CA MET A 168 8.91 -13.84 8.02
C MET A 168 7.50 -14.09 7.45
N THR A 169 7.26 -13.67 6.21
CA THR A 169 5.94 -13.89 5.55
C THR A 169 5.63 -15.35 5.25
N GLY A 170 6.62 -16.23 5.25
CA GLY A 170 6.47 -17.69 5.04
C GLY A 170 6.20 -18.48 6.31
N LYS A 171 6.33 -17.88 7.50
CA LYS A 171 6.06 -18.58 8.77
C LYS A 171 4.56 -18.84 8.95
N SER A 172 4.22 -19.88 9.72
CA SER A 172 2.82 -20.15 10.11
C SER A 172 2.22 -19.03 10.96
N ASP A 173 0.89 -18.92 10.99
CA ASP A 173 0.21 -17.94 11.83
C ASP A 173 0.55 -18.13 13.31
N SER A 174 0.61 -19.38 13.78
CA SER A 174 1.00 -19.68 15.17
C SER A 174 2.40 -19.17 15.50
N GLY A 175 3.38 -19.43 14.63
CA GLY A 175 4.75 -18.95 14.84
C GLY A 175 4.86 -17.41 14.83
N ILE A 176 4.12 -16.75 13.94
CA ILE A 176 4.05 -15.28 13.89
C ILE A 176 3.42 -14.73 15.18
N ILE A 177 2.32 -15.31 15.65
CA ILE A 177 1.61 -14.90 16.86
C ILE A 177 2.50 -15.09 18.09
N GLU A 178 3.22 -16.20 18.19
CA GLU A 178 4.16 -16.44 19.29
C GLU A 178 5.28 -15.38 19.34
N ILE A 179 5.86 -15.03 18.18
CA ILE A 179 6.85 -13.95 18.08
C ILE A 179 6.22 -12.64 18.54
N ALA A 180 5.03 -12.28 18.01
CA ALA A 180 4.36 -11.03 18.38
C ALA A 180 4.06 -10.95 19.87
N LYS A 181 3.52 -12.03 20.47
CA LYS A 181 3.24 -12.11 21.92
C LYS A 181 4.52 -11.95 22.74
N ARG A 182 5.60 -12.64 22.37
CA ARG A 182 6.90 -12.53 23.07
C ARG A 182 7.41 -11.09 23.03
N GLU A 183 7.47 -10.47 21.86
CA GLU A 183 7.99 -9.12 21.69
C GLU A 183 7.13 -8.07 22.42
N VAL A 184 5.80 -8.23 22.39
CA VAL A 184 4.87 -7.37 23.16
C VAL A 184 5.09 -7.56 24.67
N LYS A 185 5.27 -8.79 25.14
CA LYS A 185 5.57 -9.07 26.53
C LYS A 185 6.85 -8.40 26.99
N ASP A 186 7.90 -8.53 26.20
CA ASP A 186 9.23 -8.01 26.54
C ASP A 186 9.30 -6.48 26.50
N MET A 187 8.60 -5.86 25.53
CA MET A 187 8.71 -4.42 25.28
C MET A 187 7.67 -3.60 26.03
N LEU A 188 6.45 -4.13 26.21
CA LEU A 188 5.31 -3.39 26.77
C LEU A 188 4.84 -3.96 28.12
N ASN A 189 5.39 -5.10 28.54
CA ASN A 189 5.18 -5.74 29.83
C ASN A 189 3.72 -5.86 30.30
N PRO A 190 2.75 -6.32 29.47
CA PRO A 190 1.40 -6.58 29.97
C PRO A 190 1.41 -7.71 30.99
N VAL A 191 0.61 -7.58 32.05
CA VAL A 191 0.40 -8.66 33.04
C VAL A 191 -0.33 -9.83 32.36
N ASN A 192 -1.43 -9.52 31.70
CA ASN A 192 -2.12 -10.46 30.80
C ASN A 192 -1.64 -10.23 29.35
N ASN A 193 -0.95 -11.20 28.76
CA ASN A 193 -0.44 -11.18 27.39
C ASN A 193 -1.27 -12.07 26.46
N ASP A 194 -2.53 -12.30 26.80
CA ASP A 194 -3.46 -13.06 25.95
C ASP A 194 -4.49 -12.10 25.33
N PRO A 195 -4.30 -11.66 24.07
CA PRO A 195 -5.20 -10.71 23.44
C PRO A 195 -6.54 -11.34 23.08
N ASP A 196 -7.61 -10.56 23.23
CA ASP A 196 -8.98 -10.94 22.83
C ASP A 196 -9.17 -10.98 21.30
N LEU A 197 -8.33 -10.23 20.59
CA LEU A 197 -8.33 -10.20 19.13
C LEU A 197 -6.90 -10.39 18.62
N LEU A 198 -6.76 -11.34 17.69
CA LEU A 198 -5.53 -11.59 16.93
C LEU A 198 -5.86 -11.67 15.45
N LYS A 199 -5.15 -10.88 14.63
CA LYS A 199 -5.26 -10.97 13.17
C LYS A 199 -3.89 -10.84 12.54
N VAL A 200 -3.47 -11.87 11.81
CA VAL A 200 -2.24 -11.88 11.02
C VAL A 200 -2.55 -11.44 9.60
N MET A 201 -1.79 -10.46 9.10
CA MET A 201 -1.87 -9.95 7.73
C MET A 201 -0.50 -10.02 7.09
N ARG A 202 -0.42 -10.54 5.86
CA ARG A 202 0.82 -10.68 5.09
C ARG A 202 0.76 -9.82 3.84
N TYR A 203 1.80 -9.04 3.65
CA TYR A 203 1.97 -8.17 2.49
C TYR A 203 3.24 -8.58 1.74
N GLN A 204 3.10 -9.31 0.65
CA GLN A 204 4.23 -9.76 -0.18
C GLN A 204 4.90 -8.60 -0.93
N TYR A 205 4.13 -7.55 -1.21
CA TYR A 205 4.58 -6.35 -1.92
C TYR A 205 4.17 -5.10 -1.12
N ALA A 206 4.67 -5.00 0.12
CA ALA A 206 4.23 -3.96 1.05
C ALA A 206 4.77 -2.57 0.67
N ILE A 207 6.09 -2.44 0.59
CA ILE A 207 6.75 -1.14 0.42
C ILE A 207 7.79 -1.24 -0.69
N PRO A 208 7.60 -0.55 -1.82
CA PRO A 208 8.60 -0.48 -2.86
C PRO A 208 9.85 0.23 -2.35
N GLN A 209 11.02 -0.32 -2.66
CA GLN A 209 12.30 0.21 -2.24
C GLN A 209 12.86 1.11 -3.35
N TYR A 210 12.86 2.41 -3.13
CA TYR A 210 13.38 3.38 -4.07
C TYR A 210 14.91 3.49 -3.94
N GLU A 211 15.59 2.63 -4.67
CA GLU A 211 17.04 2.49 -4.69
C GLU A 211 17.70 3.42 -5.74
N ALA A 212 19.00 3.29 -5.92
CA ALA A 212 19.75 4.07 -6.90
C ALA A 212 19.24 3.89 -8.35
N SER A 213 18.64 2.74 -8.67
CA SER A 213 17.97 2.44 -9.95
C SER A 213 16.69 3.24 -10.21
N SER A 214 16.22 4.02 -9.24
CA SER A 214 14.97 4.79 -9.38
C SER A 214 14.96 5.75 -10.56
N LYS A 215 16.13 6.31 -10.92
CA LYS A 215 16.25 7.19 -12.09
C LYS A 215 15.91 6.46 -13.37
N GLN A 216 16.54 5.30 -13.62
CA GLN A 216 16.30 4.47 -14.80
C GLN A 216 14.84 4.04 -14.90
N ARG A 217 14.22 3.68 -13.76
CA ARG A 217 12.79 3.33 -13.71
C ARG A 217 11.91 4.48 -14.14
N ILE A 218 12.14 5.69 -13.65
CA ILE A 218 11.35 6.87 -14.01
C ILE A 218 11.52 7.24 -15.47
N GLU A 219 12.75 7.15 -16.00
CA GLU A 219 13.05 7.36 -17.42
C GLU A 219 12.36 6.32 -18.31
N ALA A 220 12.36 5.04 -17.91
CA ALA A 220 11.66 3.98 -18.63
C ALA A 220 10.14 4.21 -18.65
N ILE A 221 9.54 4.64 -17.53
CA ILE A 221 8.12 5.00 -17.47
C ILE A 221 7.82 6.13 -18.44
N ALA A 222 8.58 7.22 -18.39
CA ALA A 222 8.38 8.38 -19.26
C ALA A 222 8.49 8.02 -20.74
N GLU A 223 9.43 7.15 -21.09
CA GLU A 223 9.63 6.70 -22.47
C GLU A 223 8.48 5.80 -22.95
N LEU A 224 8.00 4.87 -22.10
CA LEU A 224 6.84 4.05 -22.43
C LEU A 224 5.57 4.89 -22.60
N GLU A 225 5.33 5.86 -21.72
CA GLU A 225 4.20 6.79 -21.83
C GLU A 225 4.29 7.65 -23.10
N SER A 226 5.48 8.10 -23.49
CA SER A 226 5.68 8.93 -24.70
C SER A 226 5.49 8.16 -26.00
N THR A 227 5.82 6.87 -26.02
CA THR A 227 5.69 6.00 -27.21
C THR A 227 4.30 5.40 -27.35
N HIS A 228 3.49 5.37 -26.29
CA HIS A 228 2.14 4.84 -26.27
C HIS A 228 1.17 5.91 -25.78
N LYS A 229 0.74 6.79 -26.69
CA LYS A 229 -0.23 7.85 -26.34
C LYS A 229 -1.47 7.27 -25.65
N GLY A 230 -1.90 7.90 -24.55
CA GLY A 230 -3.01 7.43 -23.73
C GLY A 230 -2.65 6.38 -22.69
N LEU A 231 -1.40 5.88 -22.63
CA LEU A 231 -0.92 5.02 -21.55
C LEU A 231 -0.33 5.86 -20.42
N PHE A 232 -0.75 5.57 -19.18
CA PHE A 232 -0.21 6.17 -17.95
C PHE A 232 0.16 5.06 -16.95
N LEU A 233 1.42 5.04 -16.54
CA LEU A 233 1.95 4.09 -15.57
C LEU A 233 2.10 4.80 -14.21
N ALA A 234 1.05 4.73 -13.40
CA ALA A 234 0.92 5.36 -12.10
C ALA A 234 1.10 4.34 -10.94
N GLY A 235 0.60 4.66 -9.76
CA GLY A 235 0.74 3.80 -8.59
C GLY A 235 2.06 4.02 -7.84
N ASN A 236 2.42 3.06 -7.00
CA ASN A 236 3.59 3.16 -6.12
C ASN A 236 4.93 2.85 -6.80
N ILE A 237 4.94 2.69 -8.11
CA ILE A 237 6.17 2.53 -8.91
C ILE A 237 6.91 3.86 -9.07
N ARG A 238 6.28 4.98 -8.78
CA ARG A 238 6.79 6.35 -8.88
C ARG A 238 6.08 7.29 -7.88
N ASP A 239 6.61 8.49 -7.69
CA ASP A 239 5.98 9.64 -7.02
C ASP A 239 5.62 9.40 -5.54
N GLY A 240 6.34 8.52 -4.84
CA GLY A 240 6.13 8.24 -3.41
C GLY A 240 5.26 7.03 -3.13
N ILE A 241 5.07 6.73 -1.87
CA ILE A 241 4.36 5.54 -1.37
C ILE A 241 3.22 5.86 -0.42
N GLY A 242 3.19 7.10 0.07
CA GLY A 242 2.17 7.56 1.01
C GLY A 242 0.80 7.72 0.37
N MET A 243 -0.26 7.63 1.16
CA MET A 243 -1.63 7.84 0.70
C MET A 243 -1.82 9.25 0.10
N ALA A 244 -1.23 10.27 0.70
CA ALA A 244 -1.26 11.64 0.17
C ALA A 244 -0.58 11.74 -1.21
N ASP A 245 0.52 11.00 -1.42
CA ASP A 245 1.19 10.95 -2.72
C ASP A 245 0.28 10.31 -3.78
N ARG A 246 -0.48 9.26 -3.41
CA ARG A 246 -1.43 8.59 -4.31
C ARG A 246 -2.58 9.50 -4.72
N ILE A 247 -3.15 10.26 -3.76
CA ILE A 247 -4.21 11.25 -4.03
C ILE A 247 -3.68 12.35 -4.95
N LYS A 248 -2.49 12.88 -4.65
CA LYS A 248 -1.84 13.90 -5.50
C LYS A 248 -1.59 13.40 -6.92
N GLN A 249 -1.06 12.18 -7.05
CA GLN A 249 -0.80 11.56 -8.35
C GLN A 249 -2.10 11.34 -9.14
N GLY A 250 -3.16 10.85 -8.48
CA GLY A 250 -4.47 10.67 -9.11
C GLY A 250 -5.01 11.97 -9.70
N LYS A 251 -4.97 13.07 -8.91
CA LYS A 251 -5.35 14.39 -9.40
C LYS A 251 -4.51 14.84 -10.60
N GLN A 252 -3.19 14.74 -10.51
CA GLN A 252 -2.29 15.16 -11.58
C GLN A 252 -2.48 14.35 -12.87
N THR A 253 -2.81 13.07 -12.74
CA THR A 253 -3.10 12.21 -13.90
C THR A 253 -4.43 12.59 -14.55
N ALA A 254 -5.46 12.85 -13.75
CA ALA A 254 -6.75 13.32 -14.24
C ALA A 254 -6.62 14.69 -14.95
N ASP A 255 -5.92 15.64 -14.36
CA ASP A 255 -5.67 16.96 -14.96
C ASP A 255 -4.98 16.84 -16.35
N LYS A 256 -4.01 15.91 -16.49
CA LYS A 256 -3.37 15.64 -17.79
C LYS A 256 -4.33 15.08 -18.84
N LEU A 257 -5.28 14.23 -18.45
CA LEU A 257 -6.26 13.64 -19.36
C LEU A 257 -7.30 14.65 -19.83
N ILE A 258 -7.73 15.55 -18.95
CA ILE A 258 -8.74 16.57 -19.27
C ILE A 258 -8.19 17.64 -20.23
N HIS A 259 -6.87 17.87 -20.21
CA HIS A 259 -6.21 18.92 -20.99
C HIS A 259 -5.42 18.39 -22.20
N GLN A 260 -5.59 17.11 -22.58
CA GLN A 260 -5.13 16.54 -23.85
C GLN A 260 -6.16 16.74 -24.95
#